data_c073bd6d3dbc825f10aaf49a15ce76a7
#
_entry.id   c073bd6d3dbc825f10aaf49a15ce76a7
#
_cell.length_a   1.000
_cell.length_b   1.000
_cell.length_c   1.000
_cell.angle_alpha   90.00
_cell.angle_beta   90.00
_cell.angle_gamma   90.00
#
_symmetry.space_group_name_H-M   'P 1'
#
loop_
_entity.id
_entity.type
_entity.pdbx_description
1 polymer ?
#
loop_
_entity_poly.entity_id
_entity_poly.type
_entity_poly.pdbx_seq_one_letter_code
_entity_poly.pdbx_strand_id
1 'polypeptide(L)'
;MLLEYEFSFGNRPLFPQDFPDQITDRTSLLQIAEYNNRNHGIIDNDFLKWALQNDITYEAVLWFVKDFSEQTDEELLQLIDAYFCPYTIYCDESSNAIKFRFKDETGKLNVDWRNDFVLAGVAYEGDTPPFDIDELFASFKLQKTVTDAKLGNIAKYNGADVNRFVDILKSKKVNIFLNALWNSDTYIHWSTQSLLYFALVDIVDSMMDIPYMLNEIKNILYKYVRSDLDYFLEFLARYNYPNIKSERIEDFCEEFISWIESIESESQEDEFCLDFLRQGAKSSKKSGDLIFLTENRDNLLIENFVPIYASRLGEFPSSTIHFDKCGIAEENIDGLANAFCDIKKPIYDFLVSTDNRWIQLCDFVSGIIAALLAFVNENDIGKINAAIEVFDETQKYNLKLLMRLIRKSSNKNKYFDHMSYNYEQGERLRYLISMANNL
;
A
#
# COMPACT_ATOMS: atom_id res chain seq x y z
N MET A 1 6.22 -9.47 8.16
CA MET A 1 6.00 -10.91 7.88
C MET A 1 7.11 -11.35 6.93
N LEU A 2 8.20 -11.91 7.46
CA LEU A 2 9.26 -12.47 6.64
C LEU A 2 8.67 -13.66 5.89
N LEU A 3 8.76 -13.65 4.56
CA LEU A 3 8.31 -14.76 3.72
C LEU A 3 9.18 -15.98 4.05
N GLU A 4 8.60 -17.19 4.04
CA GLU A 4 9.34 -18.43 4.23
C GLU A 4 10.18 -18.71 2.97
N TYR A 5 11.41 -18.21 2.95
CA TYR A 5 12.40 -18.55 1.96
C TYR A 5 13.45 -19.48 2.59
N GLU A 6 13.58 -20.69 2.06
CA GLU A 6 14.73 -21.56 2.30
C GLU A 6 15.52 -21.66 0.98
N PHE A 7 16.68 -21.02 0.92
CA PHE A 7 17.63 -21.22 -0.17
C PHE A 7 18.90 -21.86 0.38
N SER A 8 19.23 -23.05 -0.10
CA SER A 8 20.52 -23.68 0.18
C SER A 8 21.51 -23.31 -0.92
N PHE A 9 22.51 -22.52 -0.57
CA PHE A 9 23.67 -22.25 -1.41
C PHE A 9 24.75 -23.30 -1.11
N GLY A 10 25.43 -23.76 -2.15
CA GLY A 10 26.41 -24.84 -2.04
C GLY A 10 27.41 -24.64 -0.89
N ASN A 11 27.77 -25.72 -0.22
CA ASN A 11 28.63 -25.81 1.00
C ASN A 11 30.05 -25.25 0.80
N ARG A 12 30.22 -24.08 0.16
CA ARG A 12 31.52 -23.46 -0.05
C ARG A 12 31.87 -22.55 1.14
N PRO A 13 32.94 -22.83 1.89
CA PRO A 13 33.37 -21.88 2.94
C PRO A 13 33.84 -20.56 2.32
N LEU A 14 33.53 -19.47 3.00
CA LEU A 14 33.91 -18.11 2.62
C LEU A 14 35.16 -17.70 3.41
N PHE A 15 36.18 -17.19 2.71
CA PHE A 15 37.43 -16.77 3.29
C PHE A 15 37.72 -15.28 2.98
N PRO A 16 38.57 -14.58 3.77
CA PRO A 16 38.91 -13.17 3.54
C PRO A 16 39.46 -12.85 2.15
N GLN A 17 40.11 -13.79 1.46
CA GLN A 17 40.59 -13.61 0.09
C GLN A 17 39.47 -13.57 -0.96
N ASP A 18 38.28 -14.02 -0.61
CA ASP A 18 37.10 -13.99 -1.48
C ASP A 18 36.40 -12.60 -1.43
N PHE A 19 36.80 -11.73 -0.50
CA PHE A 19 36.15 -10.45 -0.28
C PHE A 19 36.45 -9.44 -1.39
N PRO A 20 35.42 -8.72 -1.90
CA PRO A 20 35.59 -7.71 -2.93
C PRO A 20 36.34 -6.48 -2.39
N ASP A 21 37.23 -5.91 -3.22
CA ASP A 21 38.00 -4.72 -2.83
C ASP A 21 37.15 -3.46 -2.69
N GLN A 22 36.00 -3.41 -3.39
CA GLN A 22 35.10 -2.28 -3.40
C GLN A 22 34.33 -2.10 -2.09
N ILE A 23 34.11 -3.17 -1.32
CA ILE A 23 33.41 -3.08 -0.03
C ILE A 23 34.42 -2.76 1.05
N THR A 24 34.27 -1.60 1.65
CA THR A 24 35.21 -1.10 2.68
C THR A 24 34.92 -1.65 4.07
N ASP A 25 33.68 -2.06 4.34
CA ASP A 25 33.29 -2.64 5.62
C ASP A 25 33.70 -4.10 5.74
N ARG A 26 34.98 -4.29 6.08
CA ARG A 26 35.59 -5.61 6.30
C ARG A 26 35.01 -6.32 7.53
N THR A 27 34.43 -5.59 8.48
CA THR A 27 33.83 -6.18 9.67
C THR A 27 32.58 -6.95 9.32
N SER A 28 31.66 -6.36 8.56
CA SER A 28 30.47 -7.07 8.05
C SER A 28 30.82 -8.29 7.21
N LEU A 29 31.82 -8.20 6.33
CA LEU A 29 32.26 -9.33 5.52
C LEU A 29 32.81 -10.49 6.36
N LEU A 30 33.60 -10.19 7.41
CA LEU A 30 34.11 -11.23 8.33
C LEU A 30 32.97 -11.89 9.12
N GLN A 31 32.00 -11.11 9.58
CA GLN A 31 30.82 -11.64 10.28
C GLN A 31 29.98 -12.53 9.37
N ILE A 32 29.74 -12.12 8.11
CA ILE A 32 29.06 -12.97 7.11
C ILE A 32 29.82 -14.27 6.87
N ALA A 33 31.15 -14.19 6.70
CA ALA A 33 31.97 -15.39 6.51
C ALA A 33 31.87 -16.37 7.68
N GLU A 34 31.91 -15.84 8.91
CA GLU A 34 31.76 -16.64 10.11
C GLU A 34 30.37 -17.28 10.21
N TYR A 35 29.31 -16.53 9.93
CA TYR A 35 27.94 -17.05 9.89
C TYR A 35 27.77 -18.13 8.80
N ASN A 36 28.21 -17.83 7.57
CA ASN A 36 28.17 -18.75 6.43
C ASN A 36 28.87 -20.07 6.74
N ASN A 37 30.09 -20.01 7.29
CA ASN A 37 30.88 -21.19 7.59
C ASN A 37 30.28 -22.06 8.71
N ARG A 38 29.51 -21.46 9.62
CA ARG A 38 28.78 -22.18 10.69
C ARG A 38 27.46 -22.78 10.20
N ASN A 39 26.76 -22.10 9.30
CA ASN A 39 25.40 -22.44 8.88
C ASN A 39 25.33 -23.01 7.46
N HIS A 40 26.45 -23.46 6.89
CA HIS A 40 26.54 -24.16 5.61
C HIS A 40 26.03 -23.35 4.40
N GLY A 41 26.10 -22.03 4.44
CA GLY A 41 25.77 -21.16 3.30
C GLY A 41 24.27 -21.02 3.02
N ILE A 42 23.42 -21.25 4.02
CA ILE A 42 21.98 -21.06 3.88
C ILE A 42 21.66 -19.57 4.03
N ILE A 43 20.98 -19.00 3.03
CA ILE A 43 20.37 -17.68 3.10
C ILE A 43 18.86 -17.89 3.28
N ASP A 44 18.42 -17.67 4.48
CA ASP A 44 17.02 -17.80 4.90
C ASP A 44 16.61 -16.61 5.77
N ASN A 45 15.42 -16.67 6.30
CA ASN A 45 14.92 -15.65 7.22
C ASN A 45 15.80 -15.49 8.46
N ASP A 46 16.46 -16.55 8.95
CA ASP A 46 17.32 -16.48 10.11
C ASP A 46 18.63 -15.75 9.79
N PHE A 47 19.18 -15.94 8.57
CA PHE A 47 20.28 -15.13 8.08
C PHE A 47 19.93 -13.65 8.01
N LEU A 48 18.79 -13.30 7.40
CA LEU A 48 18.36 -11.91 7.28
C LEU A 48 18.12 -11.26 8.65
N LYS A 49 17.47 -11.97 9.58
CA LYS A 49 17.28 -11.54 10.97
C LYS A 49 18.61 -11.31 11.67
N TRP A 50 19.52 -12.28 11.59
CA TRP A 50 20.84 -12.19 12.17
C TRP A 50 21.62 -11.00 11.60
N ALA A 51 21.61 -10.81 10.29
CA ALA A 51 22.32 -9.72 9.63
C ALA A 51 21.79 -8.34 10.07
N LEU A 52 20.46 -8.17 10.18
CA LEU A 52 19.86 -6.94 10.70
C LEU A 52 20.20 -6.69 12.19
N GLN A 53 20.18 -7.74 13.02
CA GLN A 53 20.52 -7.64 14.45
C GLN A 53 22.00 -7.30 14.72
N ASN A 54 22.87 -7.64 13.78
CA ASN A 54 24.30 -7.39 13.87
C ASN A 54 24.76 -6.18 13.04
N ASP A 55 23.82 -5.36 12.56
CA ASP A 55 24.07 -4.15 11.76
C ASP A 55 25.01 -4.41 10.56
N ILE A 56 24.83 -5.57 9.90
CA ILE A 56 25.58 -5.92 8.68
C ILE A 56 25.20 -4.92 7.59
N THR A 57 26.19 -4.36 6.89
CA THR A 57 25.93 -3.34 5.87
C THR A 57 25.22 -3.91 4.65
N TYR A 58 24.40 -3.06 3.99
CA TYR A 58 23.67 -3.40 2.78
C TYR A 58 24.59 -3.94 1.68
N GLU A 59 25.74 -3.28 1.45
CA GLU A 59 26.70 -3.68 0.43
C GLU A 59 27.27 -5.07 0.69
N ALA A 60 27.55 -5.42 1.95
CA ALA A 60 28.08 -6.73 2.32
C ALA A 60 27.04 -7.83 2.14
N VAL A 61 25.78 -7.58 2.55
CA VAL A 61 24.66 -8.54 2.33
C VAL A 61 24.40 -8.73 0.85
N LEU A 62 24.32 -7.64 0.09
CA LEU A 62 24.03 -7.67 -1.34
C LEU A 62 25.11 -8.40 -2.13
N TRP A 63 26.38 -8.16 -1.80
CA TRP A 63 27.50 -8.89 -2.38
C TRP A 63 27.39 -10.38 -2.07
N PHE A 64 27.21 -10.74 -0.80
CA PHE A 64 27.13 -12.15 -0.41
C PHE A 64 26.06 -12.90 -1.19
N VAL A 65 24.90 -12.27 -1.37
CA VAL A 65 23.77 -12.88 -2.10
C VAL A 65 24.01 -12.91 -3.61
N LYS A 66 24.52 -11.84 -4.22
CA LYS A 66 24.68 -11.74 -5.68
C LYS A 66 25.91 -12.45 -6.21
N ASP A 67 27.04 -12.26 -5.55
CA ASP A 67 28.35 -12.63 -6.10
C ASP A 67 28.88 -13.95 -5.51
N PHE A 68 28.42 -14.31 -4.32
CA PHE A 68 28.86 -15.53 -3.65
C PHE A 68 27.84 -16.68 -3.79
N SER A 69 26.55 -16.38 -4.01
CA SER A 69 25.53 -17.39 -4.25
C SER A 69 25.42 -17.75 -5.74
N GLU A 70 25.20 -19.02 -6.06
CA GLU A 70 25.03 -19.48 -7.45
C GLU A 70 23.63 -19.20 -8.03
N GLN A 71 22.65 -18.85 -7.18
CA GLN A 71 21.25 -18.57 -7.59
C GLN A 71 20.73 -17.35 -6.83
N THR A 72 20.37 -16.31 -7.59
CA THR A 72 19.78 -15.09 -7.03
C THR A 72 18.32 -14.99 -7.44
N ASP A 73 17.42 -14.99 -6.47
CA ASP A 73 15.99 -14.73 -6.68
C ASP A 73 15.74 -13.21 -6.67
N GLU A 74 14.97 -12.71 -7.63
CA GLU A 74 14.63 -11.31 -7.72
C GLU A 74 13.80 -10.84 -6.49
N GLU A 75 12.94 -11.70 -5.96
CA GLU A 75 12.17 -11.38 -4.74
C GLU A 75 13.04 -11.24 -3.51
N LEU A 76 14.06 -12.08 -3.36
CA LEU A 76 15.04 -12.00 -2.29
C LEU A 76 15.84 -10.68 -2.39
N LEU A 77 16.25 -10.28 -3.60
CA LEU A 77 16.95 -9.01 -3.80
C LEU A 77 16.08 -7.80 -3.43
N GLN A 78 14.79 -7.84 -3.77
CA GLN A 78 13.83 -6.80 -3.40
C GLN A 78 13.65 -6.71 -1.87
N LEU A 79 13.62 -7.86 -1.19
CA LEU A 79 13.53 -7.93 0.26
C LEU A 79 14.80 -7.39 0.93
N ILE A 80 15.98 -7.75 0.42
CA ILE A 80 17.26 -7.24 0.91
C ILE A 80 17.34 -5.72 0.71
N ASP A 81 16.94 -5.22 -0.45
CA ASP A 81 16.91 -3.79 -0.72
C ASP A 81 15.98 -3.06 0.27
N ALA A 82 14.78 -3.57 0.52
CA ALA A 82 13.87 -2.96 1.49
C ALA A 82 14.41 -2.95 2.91
N TYR A 83 15.03 -4.05 3.34
CA TYR A 83 15.44 -4.22 4.74
C TYR A 83 16.80 -3.60 5.07
N PHE A 84 17.73 -3.58 4.13
CA PHE A 84 19.12 -3.15 4.41
C PHE A 84 19.50 -1.84 3.74
N CYS A 85 18.89 -1.46 2.61
CA CYS A 85 19.19 -0.18 1.98
C CYS A 85 18.72 0.97 2.89
N PRO A 86 19.60 1.90 3.27
CA PRO A 86 19.23 3.02 4.13
C PRO A 86 18.52 4.09 3.29
N TYR A 87 17.20 4.03 3.22
CA TYR A 87 16.41 5.08 2.59
C TYR A 87 16.11 6.22 3.56
N THR A 88 15.99 7.44 3.03
CA THR A 88 15.24 8.52 3.64
C THR A 88 13.87 8.59 2.98
N ILE A 89 12.81 8.40 3.77
CA ILE A 89 11.43 8.26 3.30
C ILE A 89 10.58 9.36 3.93
N TYR A 90 9.86 10.13 3.13
CA TYR A 90 8.89 11.13 3.57
C TYR A 90 7.48 10.69 3.18
N CYS A 91 6.52 10.82 4.11
CA CYS A 91 5.13 10.38 3.94
C CYS A 91 4.15 11.46 4.33
N ASP A 92 3.07 11.57 3.56
CA ASP A 92 1.87 12.35 3.90
C ASP A 92 0.63 11.54 3.53
N GLU A 93 -0.49 11.74 4.22
CA GLU A 93 -1.74 11.08 3.91
C GLU A 93 -2.61 11.90 2.96
N SER A 94 -3.36 11.20 2.11
CA SER A 94 -4.50 11.74 1.39
C SER A 94 -5.79 11.14 1.90
N SER A 95 -6.79 11.96 2.13
CA SER A 95 -8.05 11.66 2.81
C SER A 95 -7.94 11.75 4.33
N ASN A 96 -8.48 12.82 4.92
CA ASN A 96 -8.55 13.04 6.37
C ASN A 96 -9.58 12.14 7.07
N ALA A 97 -9.81 10.93 6.56
CA ALA A 97 -10.71 9.96 7.17
C ALA A 97 -10.03 9.35 8.40
N ILE A 98 -10.31 9.89 9.58
CA ILE A 98 -9.82 9.33 10.84
C ILE A 98 -10.47 7.96 11.12
N LYS A 99 -11.72 7.79 10.68
CA LYS A 99 -12.54 6.58 10.89
C LYS A 99 -13.43 6.35 9.68
N PHE A 100 -13.72 5.08 9.40
CA PHE A 100 -14.75 4.71 8.43
C PHE A 100 -15.91 4.03 9.16
N ARG A 101 -17.13 4.57 9.04
CA ARG A 101 -18.27 4.11 9.82
C ARG A 101 -19.61 4.45 9.17
N PHE A 102 -20.65 3.74 9.57
CA PHE A 102 -22.04 4.17 9.31
C PHE A 102 -22.40 5.38 10.18
N LYS A 103 -23.19 6.29 9.64
CA LYS A 103 -23.77 7.44 10.37
C LYS A 103 -25.07 7.08 11.05
N ASP A 104 -25.83 6.18 10.44
CA ASP A 104 -27.18 5.80 10.83
C ASP A 104 -27.52 4.42 10.26
N GLU A 105 -28.72 3.92 10.60
CA GLU A 105 -29.23 2.60 10.21
C GLU A 105 -29.58 2.49 8.71
N THR A 106 -29.54 3.57 7.96
CA THR A 106 -29.77 3.54 6.50
C THR A 106 -28.52 3.17 5.70
N GLY A 107 -27.42 2.82 6.36
CA GLY A 107 -26.18 2.48 5.68
C GLY A 107 -25.36 3.70 5.19
N LYS A 108 -25.76 4.91 5.53
CA LYS A 108 -25.05 6.12 5.12
C LYS A 108 -23.66 6.19 5.73
N LEU A 109 -22.65 6.25 4.88
CA LEU A 109 -21.25 6.33 5.29
C LEU A 109 -20.83 7.76 5.69
N ASN A 110 -19.85 7.87 6.60
CA ASN A 110 -19.32 9.17 7.04
C ASN A 110 -18.40 9.84 6.02
N VAL A 111 -17.78 9.07 5.15
CA VAL A 111 -16.92 9.51 4.05
C VAL A 111 -17.28 8.79 2.76
N ASP A 112 -16.85 9.31 1.62
CA ASP A 112 -17.03 8.65 0.34
C ASP A 112 -16.12 7.41 0.26
N TRP A 113 -16.69 6.23 0.18
CA TRP A 113 -16.00 4.94 0.14
C TRP A 113 -15.08 4.76 -1.08
N ARG A 114 -15.28 5.58 -2.13
CA ARG A 114 -14.46 5.56 -3.35
C ARG A 114 -13.09 6.22 -3.18
N ASN A 115 -12.93 7.01 -2.11
CA ASN A 115 -11.67 7.64 -1.78
C ASN A 115 -10.89 6.72 -0.83
N ASP A 116 -10.02 5.88 -1.39
CA ASP A 116 -9.12 5.04 -0.61
C ASP A 116 -8.26 5.87 0.35
N PHE A 117 -7.92 5.29 1.49
CA PHE A 117 -6.87 5.87 2.32
C PHE A 117 -5.52 5.68 1.63
N VAL A 118 -4.74 6.72 1.53
CA VAL A 118 -3.41 6.70 0.89
C VAL A 118 -2.41 7.37 1.80
N LEU A 119 -1.38 6.63 2.20
CA LEU A 119 -0.16 7.14 2.81
C LEU A 119 0.92 7.07 1.73
N ALA A 120 1.39 8.21 1.24
CA ALA A 120 2.31 8.23 0.11
C ALA A 120 3.34 9.35 0.22
N GLY A 121 4.37 9.26 -0.60
CA GLY A 121 5.39 10.30 -0.63
C GLY A 121 6.58 9.94 -1.49
N VAL A 122 7.75 10.38 -1.05
CA VAL A 122 9.00 10.23 -1.77
C VAL A 122 10.06 9.53 -0.93
N ALA A 123 10.94 8.80 -1.60
CA ALA A 123 12.08 8.13 -1.00
C ALA A 123 13.34 8.35 -1.84
N TYR A 124 14.50 8.36 -1.21
CA TYR A 124 15.81 8.32 -1.86
C TYR A 124 16.82 7.56 -0.98
N GLU A 125 17.88 7.05 -1.61
CA GLU A 125 18.92 6.30 -0.89
C GLU A 125 19.81 7.23 -0.07
N GLY A 126 20.17 6.78 1.14
CA GLY A 126 21.01 7.54 2.08
C GLY A 126 20.28 8.73 2.69
N ASP A 127 21.05 9.69 3.18
CA ASP A 127 20.61 10.89 3.91
C ASP A 127 20.80 12.20 3.11
N THR A 128 21.43 12.13 1.94
CA THR A 128 21.71 13.30 1.10
C THR A 128 20.60 13.48 0.06
N PRO A 129 19.84 14.59 0.12
CA PRO A 129 18.79 14.86 -0.85
C PRO A 129 19.31 14.89 -2.29
N PRO A 130 18.62 14.24 -3.25
CA PRO A 130 19.10 14.12 -4.62
C PRO A 130 18.94 15.39 -5.47
N PHE A 131 18.24 16.42 -4.96
CA PHE A 131 18.09 17.73 -5.56
C PHE A 131 17.73 18.80 -4.53
N ASP A 132 17.86 20.08 -4.93
CA ASP A 132 17.45 21.22 -4.11
C ASP A 132 15.93 21.40 -4.14
N ILE A 133 15.28 21.04 -3.02
CA ILE A 133 13.84 21.15 -2.86
C ILE A 133 13.36 22.62 -2.88
N ASP A 134 14.17 23.56 -2.41
CA ASP A 134 13.83 24.97 -2.40
C ASP A 134 13.80 25.56 -3.80
N GLU A 135 14.71 25.13 -4.68
CA GLU A 135 14.70 25.49 -6.10
C GLU A 135 13.44 24.95 -6.79
N LEU A 136 13.06 23.69 -6.51
CA LEU A 136 11.82 23.12 -7.05
C LEU A 136 10.62 23.96 -6.65
N PHE A 137 10.45 24.28 -5.35
CA PHE A 137 9.31 25.08 -4.89
C PHE A 137 9.32 26.51 -5.43
N ALA A 138 10.49 27.13 -5.62
CA ALA A 138 10.60 28.43 -6.28
C ALA A 138 10.08 28.41 -7.73
N SER A 139 10.28 27.29 -8.45
CA SER A 139 9.83 27.10 -9.83
C SER A 139 8.29 27.12 -9.97
N PHE A 140 7.56 26.74 -8.94
CA PHE A 140 6.08 26.76 -8.95
C PHE A 140 5.50 28.19 -8.93
N LYS A 141 6.28 29.19 -8.57
CA LYS A 141 5.82 30.61 -8.48
C LYS A 141 4.52 30.74 -7.71
N LEU A 142 4.48 30.11 -6.50
CA LEU A 142 3.33 30.21 -5.60
C LEU A 142 3.18 31.63 -5.04
N GLN A 143 1.97 31.98 -4.60
CA GLN A 143 1.75 33.23 -3.89
C GLN A 143 2.57 33.28 -2.59
N LYS A 144 3.10 34.43 -2.24
CA LYS A 144 3.94 34.61 -1.04
C LYS A 144 3.22 34.27 0.29
N THR A 145 1.90 34.25 0.26
CA THR A 145 1.05 33.88 1.41
C THR A 145 0.90 32.36 1.61
N VAL A 146 1.37 31.54 0.66
CA VAL A 146 1.32 30.08 0.77
C VAL A 146 2.56 29.64 1.55
N THR A 147 2.38 29.33 2.82
CA THR A 147 3.42 28.80 3.71
C THR A 147 3.39 27.28 3.76
N ASP A 148 2.24 26.66 3.51
CA ASP A 148 2.02 25.22 3.41
C ASP A 148 1.42 24.93 2.02
N ALA A 149 2.27 24.42 1.12
CA ALA A 149 1.84 24.16 -0.25
C ALA A 149 1.17 22.79 -0.33
N LYS A 150 -0.05 22.78 -0.83
CA LYS A 150 -0.86 21.58 -1.06
C LYS A 150 -1.07 21.36 -2.56
N LEU A 151 -1.46 20.14 -2.97
CA LEU A 151 -1.72 19.83 -4.39
C LEU A 151 -2.63 20.85 -5.07
N GLY A 152 -3.65 21.38 -4.36
CA GLY A 152 -4.53 22.43 -4.85
C GLY A 152 -3.85 23.77 -5.20
N ASN A 153 -2.61 24.01 -4.73
CA ASN A 153 -1.81 25.19 -5.09
C ASN A 153 -1.09 25.03 -6.43
N ILE A 154 -0.88 23.79 -6.87
CA ILE A 154 -0.20 23.47 -8.13
C ILE A 154 -1.14 22.93 -9.22
N ALA A 155 -2.31 22.40 -8.84
CA ALA A 155 -3.35 21.93 -9.77
C ALA A 155 -4.72 22.44 -9.36
N LYS A 156 -5.60 22.71 -10.34
CA LYS A 156 -7.00 23.06 -10.10
C LYS A 156 -7.88 21.85 -10.41
N TYR A 157 -8.66 21.41 -9.45
CA TYR A 157 -9.57 20.28 -9.58
C TYR A 157 -10.72 20.39 -8.58
N ASN A 158 -11.82 19.66 -8.84
CA ASN A 158 -12.89 19.49 -7.86
C ASN A 158 -12.55 18.27 -6.98
N GLY A 159 -12.25 18.48 -5.71
CA GLY A 159 -11.85 17.42 -4.77
C GLY A 159 -12.93 16.36 -4.51
N ALA A 160 -14.21 16.69 -4.72
CA ALA A 160 -15.33 15.73 -4.61
C ALA A 160 -15.54 14.88 -5.86
N ASP A 161 -14.90 15.21 -6.99
CA ASP A 161 -15.04 14.50 -8.24
C ASP A 161 -14.04 13.33 -8.30
N VAL A 162 -14.53 12.12 -8.51
CA VAL A 162 -13.69 10.91 -8.68
C VAL A 162 -12.81 10.99 -9.94
N ASN A 163 -13.21 11.80 -10.92
CA ASN A 163 -12.43 12.07 -12.14
C ASN A 163 -11.46 13.25 -12.00
N ARG A 164 -11.26 13.79 -10.79
CA ARG A 164 -10.31 14.89 -10.52
C ARG A 164 -8.89 14.64 -11.04
N PHE A 165 -8.51 13.37 -11.22
CA PHE A 165 -7.24 12.97 -11.80
C PHE A 165 -7.02 13.59 -13.19
N VAL A 166 -8.03 13.57 -14.04
CA VAL A 166 -7.99 14.16 -15.40
C VAL A 166 -7.68 15.66 -15.35
N ASP A 167 -8.24 16.38 -14.37
CA ASP A 167 -8.00 17.82 -14.20
C ASP A 167 -6.60 18.11 -13.64
N ILE A 168 -6.13 17.29 -12.70
CA ILE A 168 -4.77 17.39 -12.15
C ILE A 168 -3.72 17.28 -13.27
N LEU A 169 -3.92 16.36 -14.22
CA LEU A 169 -3.01 16.17 -15.33
C LEU A 169 -2.92 17.38 -16.29
N LYS A 170 -3.86 18.33 -16.29
CA LYS A 170 -3.79 19.57 -17.08
C LYS A 170 -2.72 20.56 -16.59
N SER A 171 -2.22 20.36 -15.37
CA SER A 171 -1.35 21.37 -14.74
C SER A 171 0.09 21.32 -15.23
N LYS A 172 0.59 22.48 -15.69
CA LYS A 172 2.01 22.67 -15.99
C LYS A 172 2.90 22.60 -14.75
N LYS A 173 2.38 22.92 -13.55
CA LYS A 173 3.15 22.82 -12.32
C LYS A 173 3.30 21.35 -11.89
N VAL A 174 2.27 20.52 -12.13
CA VAL A 174 2.39 19.07 -11.99
C VAL A 174 3.46 18.51 -12.92
N ASN A 175 3.54 19.03 -14.16
CA ASN A 175 4.62 18.67 -15.08
C ASN A 175 6.02 18.97 -14.50
N ILE A 176 6.21 20.17 -13.94
CA ILE A 176 7.49 20.58 -13.32
C ILE A 176 7.87 19.61 -12.20
N PHE A 177 6.95 19.34 -11.31
CA PHE A 177 7.14 18.45 -10.16
C PHE A 177 7.47 17.01 -10.59
N LEU A 178 6.68 16.42 -11.49
CA LEU A 178 6.94 15.06 -11.98
C LEU A 178 8.28 14.94 -12.72
N ASN A 179 8.68 15.97 -13.48
CA ASN A 179 10.00 15.99 -14.13
C ASN A 179 11.16 16.08 -13.13
N ALA A 180 11.01 16.83 -12.03
CA ALA A 180 12.04 16.90 -10.99
C ALA A 180 12.28 15.52 -10.36
N LEU A 181 11.20 14.79 -10.03
CA LEU A 181 11.31 13.43 -9.50
C LEU A 181 11.86 12.44 -10.53
N TRP A 182 11.46 12.56 -11.81
CA TRP A 182 11.94 11.67 -12.86
C TRP A 182 13.44 11.81 -13.13
N ASN A 183 13.95 13.05 -13.13
CA ASN A 183 15.34 13.37 -13.46
C ASN A 183 16.29 13.28 -12.26
N SER A 184 15.82 12.85 -11.10
CA SER A 184 16.62 12.65 -9.89
C SER A 184 16.55 11.20 -9.41
N ASP A 185 17.40 10.83 -8.47
CA ASP A 185 17.36 9.52 -7.81
C ASP A 185 16.31 9.48 -6.68
N THR A 186 15.11 10.02 -7.00
CA THR A 186 13.95 10.01 -6.13
C THR A 186 12.94 9.00 -6.63
N TYR A 187 12.34 8.28 -5.71
CA TYR A 187 11.29 7.29 -5.94
C TYR A 187 10.00 7.77 -5.30
N ILE A 188 8.86 7.46 -5.91
CA ILE A 188 7.56 7.63 -5.24
C ILE A 188 7.18 6.31 -4.57
N HIS A 189 6.55 6.42 -3.43
CA HIS A 189 6.06 5.24 -2.72
C HIS A 189 4.66 5.51 -2.16
N TRP A 190 3.90 4.44 -1.93
CA TRP A 190 2.59 4.54 -1.30
C TRP A 190 2.19 3.24 -0.60
N SER A 191 1.34 3.40 0.42
CA SER A 191 0.53 2.34 1.00
C SER A 191 -0.92 2.77 0.93
N THR A 192 -1.79 1.89 0.45
CA THR A 192 -3.20 2.22 0.31
C THR A 192 -4.12 1.16 0.90
N GLN A 193 -5.30 1.60 1.32
CA GLN A 193 -6.36 0.73 1.78
C GLN A 193 -7.69 1.17 1.18
N SER A 194 -8.28 0.29 0.36
CA SER A 194 -9.62 0.52 -0.16
C SER A 194 -10.63 0.38 0.97
N LEU A 195 -11.37 1.47 1.26
CA LEU A 195 -12.23 1.56 2.44
C LEU A 195 -13.31 0.50 2.43
N LEU A 196 -14.07 0.42 1.34
CA LEU A 196 -15.19 -0.52 1.25
C LEU A 196 -14.70 -1.97 1.14
N TYR A 197 -13.68 -2.23 0.30
CA TYR A 197 -13.15 -3.57 0.15
C TYR A 197 -12.66 -4.12 1.50
N PHE A 198 -11.83 -3.36 2.20
CA PHE A 198 -11.29 -3.75 3.50
C PHE A 198 -12.39 -3.96 4.55
N ALA A 199 -13.43 -3.10 4.53
CA ALA A 199 -14.54 -3.22 5.46
C ALA A 199 -15.37 -4.50 5.27
N LEU A 200 -15.26 -5.20 4.13
CA LEU A 200 -16.05 -6.39 3.80
C LEU A 200 -15.29 -7.71 3.99
N VAL A 201 -13.96 -7.67 4.07
CA VAL A 201 -13.14 -8.91 4.10
C VAL A 201 -13.43 -9.79 5.30
N ASP A 202 -13.77 -9.20 6.45
CA ASP A 202 -14.10 -9.93 7.69
C ASP A 202 -15.36 -10.81 7.58
N ILE A 203 -16.26 -10.50 6.65
CA ILE A 203 -17.42 -11.35 6.35
C ILE A 203 -16.93 -12.72 5.86
N VAL A 204 -16.00 -12.70 4.90
CA VAL A 204 -15.44 -13.92 4.31
C VAL A 204 -14.60 -14.66 5.34
N ASP A 205 -13.70 -13.94 6.04
CA ASP A 205 -12.80 -14.53 7.03
C ASP A 205 -13.55 -15.14 8.23
N SER A 206 -14.74 -14.60 8.59
CA SER A 206 -15.61 -15.18 9.64
C SER A 206 -16.34 -16.45 9.20
N MET A 207 -16.57 -16.62 7.90
CA MET A 207 -17.40 -17.71 7.37
C MET A 207 -16.58 -18.87 6.81
N MET A 208 -15.28 -18.67 6.57
CA MET A 208 -14.46 -19.64 5.82
C MET A 208 -13.03 -19.71 6.31
N ASP A 209 -12.50 -20.95 6.27
CA ASP A 209 -11.09 -21.26 6.53
C ASP A 209 -10.52 -22.04 5.32
N ILE A 210 -10.42 -21.35 4.16
CA ILE A 210 -9.89 -21.94 2.91
C ILE A 210 -8.84 -20.98 2.34
N PRO A 211 -7.60 -20.97 2.87
CA PRO A 211 -6.61 -19.92 2.60
C PRO A 211 -6.33 -19.67 1.11
N TYR A 212 -6.32 -20.71 0.26
CA TYR A 212 -5.99 -20.61 -1.16
C TYR A 212 -7.09 -19.98 -2.04
N MET A 213 -8.30 -19.74 -1.51
CA MET A 213 -9.42 -19.14 -2.25
C MET A 213 -9.98 -17.88 -1.60
N LEU A 214 -9.50 -17.49 -0.43
CA LEU A 214 -10.06 -16.36 0.30
C LEU A 214 -10.04 -15.06 -0.52
N ASN A 215 -8.95 -14.82 -1.25
CA ASN A 215 -8.82 -13.59 -2.04
C ASN A 215 -9.82 -13.54 -3.20
N GLU A 216 -10.01 -14.64 -3.92
CA GLU A 216 -11.00 -14.75 -5.00
C GLU A 216 -12.40 -14.49 -4.47
N ILE A 217 -12.77 -15.15 -3.36
CA ILE A 217 -14.09 -15.02 -2.75
C ILE A 217 -14.32 -13.58 -2.22
N LYS A 218 -13.31 -12.95 -1.60
CA LYS A 218 -13.38 -11.54 -1.16
C LYS A 218 -13.62 -10.60 -2.35
N ASN A 219 -12.96 -10.83 -3.48
CA ASN A 219 -13.15 -10.03 -4.68
C ASN A 219 -14.54 -10.24 -5.31
N ILE A 220 -15.06 -11.45 -5.33
CA ILE A 220 -16.41 -11.74 -5.81
C ILE A 220 -17.47 -11.12 -4.89
N LEU A 221 -17.33 -11.24 -3.57
CA LEU A 221 -18.22 -10.55 -2.64
C LEU A 221 -18.23 -9.04 -2.92
N TYR A 222 -17.05 -8.42 -3.02
CA TYR A 222 -16.93 -7.00 -3.30
C TYR A 222 -17.57 -6.57 -4.62
N LYS A 223 -17.37 -7.37 -5.70
CA LYS A 223 -17.97 -7.14 -7.02
C LYS A 223 -19.49 -7.04 -6.92
N TYR A 224 -20.13 -8.01 -6.30
CA TYR A 224 -21.59 -8.06 -6.21
C TYR A 224 -22.16 -7.07 -5.17
N VAL A 225 -21.44 -6.80 -4.09
CA VAL A 225 -21.81 -5.72 -3.17
C VAL A 225 -21.83 -4.37 -3.89
N ARG A 226 -20.88 -4.10 -4.79
CA ARG A 226 -20.86 -2.85 -5.57
C ARG A 226 -22.06 -2.74 -6.53
N SER A 227 -22.57 -3.83 -7.06
CA SER A 227 -23.72 -3.83 -7.96
C SER A 227 -25.05 -3.55 -7.24
N ASP A 228 -25.10 -3.81 -5.93
CA ASP A 228 -26.30 -3.62 -5.08
C ASP A 228 -25.93 -2.88 -3.77
N LEU A 229 -25.12 -1.84 -3.91
CA LEU A 229 -24.43 -1.20 -2.81
C LEU A 229 -25.38 -0.62 -1.75
N ASP A 230 -26.40 0.09 -2.17
CA ASP A 230 -27.32 0.78 -1.24
C ASP A 230 -28.05 -0.24 -0.35
N TYR A 231 -28.57 -1.32 -0.93
CA TYR A 231 -29.19 -2.40 -0.17
C TYR A 231 -28.19 -3.03 0.81
N PHE A 232 -26.99 -3.35 0.32
CA PHE A 232 -26.01 -4.07 1.14
C PHE A 232 -25.49 -3.22 2.32
N LEU A 233 -25.25 -1.93 2.12
CA LEU A 233 -24.86 -1.04 3.21
C LEU A 233 -25.98 -0.86 4.24
N GLU A 234 -27.24 -0.76 3.82
CA GLU A 234 -28.40 -0.74 4.73
C GLU A 234 -28.51 -2.06 5.50
N PHE A 235 -28.35 -3.20 4.81
CA PHE A 235 -28.32 -4.53 5.44
C PHE A 235 -27.27 -4.59 6.55
N LEU A 236 -26.01 -4.22 6.26
CA LEU A 236 -24.93 -4.23 7.25
C LEU A 236 -25.23 -3.31 8.44
N ALA A 237 -25.71 -2.10 8.18
CA ALA A 237 -26.00 -1.11 9.22
C ALA A 237 -27.12 -1.58 10.17
N ARG A 238 -28.17 -2.25 9.65
CA ARG A 238 -29.27 -2.84 10.46
C ARG A 238 -28.79 -3.91 11.45
N TYR A 239 -27.67 -4.56 11.18
CA TYR A 239 -27.06 -5.56 12.04
C TYR A 239 -25.93 -4.99 12.92
N ASN A 240 -25.72 -3.66 12.93
CA ASN A 240 -24.64 -2.98 13.66
C ASN A 240 -23.23 -3.47 13.24
N TYR A 241 -23.09 -3.93 11.98
CA TYR A 241 -21.82 -4.42 11.44
C TYR A 241 -20.66 -3.45 11.74
N PRO A 242 -19.48 -3.92 12.15
CA PRO A 242 -19.03 -5.32 12.29
C PRO A 242 -19.27 -5.93 13.69
N ASN A 243 -20.26 -5.48 14.45
CA ASN A 243 -20.58 -6.01 15.78
C ASN A 243 -21.95 -6.69 15.80
N ILE A 244 -22.06 -7.82 15.10
CA ILE A 244 -23.32 -8.58 15.04
C ILE A 244 -23.55 -9.26 16.40
N LYS A 245 -24.70 -8.96 17.03
CA LYS A 245 -25.06 -9.56 18.31
C LYS A 245 -25.33 -11.05 18.14
N SER A 246 -24.90 -11.87 19.12
CA SER A 246 -25.00 -13.34 19.03
C SER A 246 -26.41 -13.82 18.73
N GLU A 247 -27.44 -13.19 19.34
CA GLU A 247 -28.84 -13.49 19.10
C GLU A 247 -29.35 -13.11 17.69
N ARG A 248 -28.56 -12.37 16.92
CA ARG A 248 -28.90 -11.94 15.56
C ARG A 248 -28.08 -12.62 14.47
N ILE A 249 -27.15 -13.50 14.82
CA ILE A 249 -26.28 -14.19 13.83
C ILE A 249 -27.12 -15.05 12.88
N GLU A 250 -28.14 -15.74 13.38
CA GLU A 250 -29.01 -16.55 12.55
C GLU A 250 -29.74 -15.71 11.51
N ASP A 251 -30.37 -14.61 11.93
CA ASP A 251 -31.10 -13.69 11.05
C ASP A 251 -30.16 -13.05 10.01
N PHE A 252 -28.96 -12.61 10.43
CA PHE A 252 -27.95 -12.07 9.54
C PHE A 252 -27.55 -13.06 8.46
N CYS A 253 -27.25 -14.30 8.84
CA CYS A 253 -26.87 -15.33 7.88
C CYS A 253 -28.01 -15.69 6.94
N GLU A 254 -29.28 -15.73 7.39
CA GLU A 254 -30.45 -15.98 6.55
C GLU A 254 -30.62 -14.89 5.51
N GLU A 255 -30.53 -13.63 5.90
CA GLU A 255 -30.68 -12.50 4.98
C GLU A 255 -29.50 -12.46 4.00
N PHE A 256 -28.27 -12.70 4.46
CA PHE A 256 -27.09 -12.80 3.59
C PHE A 256 -27.20 -13.93 2.56
N ILE A 257 -27.66 -15.12 2.98
CA ILE A 257 -27.93 -16.24 2.07
C ILE A 257 -28.99 -15.85 1.02
N SER A 258 -30.07 -15.21 1.46
CA SER A 258 -31.15 -14.78 0.55
C SER A 258 -30.64 -13.76 -0.47
N TRP A 259 -29.77 -12.86 -0.05
CA TRP A 259 -29.12 -11.92 -0.98
C TRP A 259 -28.22 -12.65 -1.99
N ILE A 260 -27.37 -13.59 -1.55
CA ILE A 260 -26.53 -14.40 -2.45
C ILE A 260 -27.41 -15.15 -3.47
N GLU A 261 -28.52 -15.75 -3.03
CA GLU A 261 -29.44 -16.50 -3.89
C GLU A 261 -30.21 -15.61 -4.88
N SER A 262 -30.24 -14.29 -4.67
CA SER A 262 -30.82 -13.32 -5.60
C SER A 262 -29.85 -12.87 -6.70
N ILE A 263 -28.56 -13.18 -6.59
CA ILE A 263 -27.53 -12.77 -7.54
C ILE A 263 -27.58 -13.62 -8.80
N GLU A 264 -27.69 -12.95 -9.96
CA GLU A 264 -27.42 -13.58 -11.25
C GLU A 264 -25.91 -13.53 -11.52
N SER A 265 -25.22 -14.68 -11.41
CA SER A 265 -23.79 -14.77 -11.62
C SER A 265 -23.40 -14.49 -13.07
N GLU A 266 -22.31 -13.76 -13.28
CA GLU A 266 -21.81 -13.41 -14.62
C GLU A 266 -20.93 -14.52 -15.23
N SER A 267 -20.40 -15.43 -14.40
CA SER A 267 -19.54 -16.53 -14.82
C SER A 267 -19.69 -17.77 -13.92
N GLN A 268 -19.16 -18.91 -14.37
CA GLN A 268 -19.12 -20.13 -13.56
C GLN A 268 -18.17 -19.98 -12.35
N GLU A 269 -17.11 -19.18 -12.50
CA GLU A 269 -16.19 -18.89 -11.39
C GLU A 269 -16.88 -18.05 -10.32
N ASP A 270 -17.67 -17.04 -10.71
CA ASP A 270 -18.46 -16.25 -9.78
C ASP A 270 -19.47 -17.13 -9.03
N GLU A 271 -20.21 -17.98 -9.77
CA GLU A 271 -21.19 -18.90 -9.19
C GLU A 271 -20.55 -19.82 -8.17
N PHE A 272 -19.36 -20.35 -8.47
CA PHE A 272 -18.60 -21.21 -7.58
C PHE A 272 -18.21 -20.48 -6.29
N CYS A 273 -17.67 -19.26 -6.37
CA CYS A 273 -17.33 -18.45 -5.20
C CYS A 273 -18.55 -18.05 -4.36
N LEU A 274 -19.67 -17.70 -5.02
CA LEU A 274 -20.95 -17.40 -4.34
C LEU A 274 -21.52 -18.63 -3.62
N ASP A 275 -21.34 -19.83 -4.19
CA ASP A 275 -21.75 -21.08 -3.52
C ASP A 275 -20.93 -21.36 -2.28
N PHE A 276 -19.60 -21.10 -2.29
CA PHE A 276 -18.78 -21.18 -1.10
C PHE A 276 -19.24 -20.18 -0.01
N LEU A 277 -19.48 -18.93 -0.37
CA LEU A 277 -20.04 -17.92 0.56
C LEU A 277 -21.36 -18.39 1.17
N ARG A 278 -22.25 -18.94 0.36
CA ARG A 278 -23.53 -19.48 0.82
C ARG A 278 -23.36 -20.65 1.78
N GLN A 279 -22.42 -21.56 1.49
CA GLN A 279 -22.14 -22.70 2.39
C GLN A 279 -21.49 -22.22 3.70
N GLY A 280 -20.57 -21.27 3.64
CA GLY A 280 -19.98 -20.63 4.82
C GLY A 280 -21.04 -20.00 5.73
N ALA A 281 -21.94 -19.19 5.13
CA ALA A 281 -23.05 -18.57 5.85
C ALA A 281 -23.99 -19.60 6.50
N LYS A 282 -24.31 -20.71 5.80
CA LYS A 282 -25.10 -21.83 6.37
C LYS A 282 -24.38 -22.50 7.54
N SER A 283 -23.04 -22.62 7.47
CA SER A 283 -22.23 -23.17 8.55
C SER A 283 -22.27 -22.25 9.76
N SER A 284 -22.03 -20.95 9.57
CA SER A 284 -22.05 -19.93 10.62
C SER A 284 -23.43 -19.79 11.26
N LYS A 285 -24.50 -19.86 10.45
CA LYS A 285 -25.89 -19.94 10.98
C LYS A 285 -26.07 -21.11 11.93
N LYS A 286 -25.55 -22.28 11.58
CA LYS A 286 -25.68 -23.51 12.39
C LYS A 286 -24.82 -23.47 13.65
N SER A 287 -23.60 -22.92 13.59
CA SER A 287 -22.71 -22.80 14.74
C SER A 287 -23.11 -21.65 15.67
N GLY A 288 -23.79 -20.62 15.15
CA GLY A 288 -24.08 -19.39 15.88
C GLY A 288 -22.83 -18.53 16.11
N ASP A 289 -21.82 -18.64 15.23
CA ASP A 289 -20.53 -17.98 15.39
C ASP A 289 -20.09 -17.24 14.12
N LEU A 290 -19.56 -16.02 14.33
CA LEU A 290 -18.93 -15.14 13.33
C LEU A 290 -17.74 -14.45 13.99
N ILE A 291 -16.60 -15.12 14.04
CA ILE A 291 -15.42 -14.79 14.89
C ILE A 291 -14.98 -13.33 14.76
N PHE A 292 -14.90 -12.80 13.54
CA PHE A 292 -14.44 -11.42 13.29
C PHE A 292 -15.57 -10.38 13.28
N LEU A 293 -16.83 -10.82 13.44
CA LEU A 293 -18.01 -9.93 13.37
C LEU A 293 -18.76 -9.84 14.70
N THR A 294 -18.13 -10.22 15.79
CA THR A 294 -18.66 -10.14 17.17
C THR A 294 -17.67 -9.41 18.07
N GLU A 295 -18.14 -8.86 19.18
CA GLU A 295 -17.32 -8.15 20.18
C GLU A 295 -16.57 -6.92 19.64
N ASN A 296 -17.01 -6.38 18.50
CA ASN A 296 -16.50 -5.16 17.88
C ASN A 296 -17.28 -3.91 18.37
N ARG A 297 -17.00 -2.75 17.77
CA ARG A 297 -17.78 -1.52 17.99
C ARG A 297 -18.88 -1.42 16.95
N ASP A 298 -20.10 -1.13 17.41
CA ASP A 298 -21.27 -0.96 16.55
C ASP A 298 -20.99 0.08 15.46
N ASN A 299 -21.27 -0.28 14.20
CA ASN A 299 -21.20 0.59 13.03
C ASN A 299 -19.81 1.19 12.72
N LEU A 300 -18.76 0.73 13.37
CA LEU A 300 -17.38 1.20 13.15
C LEU A 300 -16.62 0.23 12.26
N LEU A 301 -16.56 0.54 10.96
CA LEU A 301 -15.97 -0.32 9.92
C LEU A 301 -14.43 -0.33 9.97
N ILE A 302 -13.81 0.85 10.15
CA ILE A 302 -12.37 1.02 10.33
C ILE A 302 -12.15 2.04 11.45
N GLU A 303 -11.44 1.65 12.48
CA GLU A 303 -11.22 2.50 13.66
C GLU A 303 -10.19 3.60 13.41
N ASN A 304 -9.09 3.26 12.75
CA ASN A 304 -8.03 4.19 12.33
C ASN A 304 -7.12 3.54 11.29
N PHE A 305 -6.19 4.32 10.75
CA PHE A 305 -5.22 3.87 9.74
C PHE A 305 -3.79 3.74 10.28
N VAL A 306 -3.60 3.78 11.59
CA VAL A 306 -2.28 3.63 12.23
C VAL A 306 -1.56 2.33 11.82
N PRO A 307 -2.25 1.19 11.59
CA PRO A 307 -1.60 -0.03 11.09
C PRO A 307 -0.83 0.18 9.77
N ILE A 308 -1.29 1.10 8.90
CA ILE A 308 -0.59 1.41 7.63
C ILE A 308 0.75 2.11 7.89
N TYR A 309 0.79 3.05 8.85
CA TYR A 309 2.04 3.69 9.28
C TYR A 309 3.00 2.68 9.90
N ALA A 310 2.49 1.82 10.79
CA ALA A 310 3.29 0.80 11.45
C ALA A 310 3.82 -0.26 10.47
N SER A 311 3.05 -0.65 9.45
CA SER A 311 3.49 -1.53 8.37
C SER A 311 4.69 -0.94 7.63
N ARG A 312 4.66 0.37 7.33
CA ARG A 312 5.77 1.06 6.66
C ARG A 312 7.06 0.99 7.48
N LEU A 313 6.97 1.07 8.82
CA LEU A 313 8.13 0.89 9.70
C LEU A 313 8.73 -0.52 9.58
N GLY A 314 7.87 -1.55 9.51
CA GLY A 314 8.32 -2.95 9.38
C GLY A 314 8.92 -3.27 8.02
N GLU A 315 8.49 -2.59 6.95
CA GLU A 315 8.98 -2.79 5.59
C GLU A 315 10.38 -2.22 5.35
N PHE A 316 10.78 -1.16 6.11
CA PHE A 316 12.04 -0.44 5.90
C PHE A 316 12.82 -0.25 7.20
N PRO A 317 13.27 -1.33 7.86
CA PRO A 317 13.86 -1.28 9.20
C PRO A 317 15.22 -0.56 9.29
N SER A 318 15.93 -0.38 8.18
CA SER A 318 17.23 0.33 8.14
C SER A 318 17.12 1.79 7.67
N SER A 319 15.90 2.26 7.44
CA SER A 319 15.63 3.59 6.87
C SER A 319 15.35 4.64 7.95
N THR A 320 15.36 5.91 7.55
CA THR A 320 14.80 7.02 8.32
C THR A 320 13.47 7.44 7.68
N ILE A 321 12.39 7.45 8.47
CA ILE A 321 11.04 7.70 7.97
C ILE A 321 10.46 8.94 8.64
N HIS A 322 10.07 9.92 7.83
CA HIS A 322 9.45 11.17 8.24
C HIS A 322 7.99 11.18 7.82
N PHE A 323 7.08 11.22 8.78
CA PHE A 323 5.64 11.35 8.54
C PHE A 323 5.19 12.81 8.68
N ASP A 324 4.18 13.24 7.93
CA ASP A 324 3.46 14.47 8.27
C ASP A 324 2.77 14.30 9.63
N LYS A 325 2.59 15.41 10.34
CA LYS A 325 2.04 15.42 11.69
C LYS A 325 0.58 14.96 11.70
N CYS A 326 0.37 13.76 12.23
CA CYS A 326 -0.94 13.14 12.41
C CYS A 326 -1.10 12.69 13.86
N GLY A 327 -1.90 13.43 14.65
CA GLY A 327 -2.02 13.22 16.10
C GLY A 327 -2.41 11.79 16.49
N ILE A 328 -3.31 11.13 15.73
CA ILE A 328 -3.71 9.75 16.01
C ILE A 328 -2.56 8.77 15.74
N ALA A 329 -1.82 8.97 14.66
CA ALA A 329 -0.67 8.13 14.36
C ALA A 329 0.45 8.35 15.38
N GLU A 330 0.77 9.60 15.71
CA GLU A 330 1.79 9.98 16.69
C GLU A 330 1.53 9.36 18.07
N GLU A 331 0.26 9.34 18.52
CA GLU A 331 -0.11 8.79 19.83
C GLU A 331 -0.11 7.26 19.89
N ASN A 332 -0.32 6.56 18.77
CA ASN A 332 -0.63 5.12 18.79
C ASN A 332 0.38 4.25 18.03
N ILE A 333 1.27 4.82 17.22
CA ILE A 333 2.17 4.06 16.35
C ILE A 333 3.15 3.18 17.15
N ASP A 334 3.65 3.67 18.29
CA ASP A 334 4.60 2.91 19.12
C ASP A 334 4.03 1.60 19.65
N GLY A 335 2.75 1.60 20.00
CA GLY A 335 2.06 0.39 20.47
C GLY A 335 1.96 -0.69 19.37
N LEU A 336 1.81 -0.28 18.12
CA LEU A 336 1.68 -1.19 16.99
C LEU A 336 3.04 -1.50 16.32
N ALA A 337 4.00 -0.59 16.38
CA ALA A 337 5.30 -0.77 15.74
C ALA A 337 5.98 -2.08 16.17
N ASN A 338 5.86 -2.48 17.44
CA ASN A 338 6.43 -3.73 17.93
C ASN A 338 5.82 -4.99 17.28
N ALA A 339 4.58 -4.91 16.78
CA ALA A 339 3.94 -6.02 16.08
C ALA A 339 4.37 -6.12 14.60
N PHE A 340 4.84 -5.01 14.02
CA PHE A 340 5.29 -4.93 12.63
C PHE A 340 6.81 -4.92 12.48
N CYS A 341 7.56 -4.52 13.52
CA CYS A 341 9.01 -4.42 13.52
C CYS A 341 9.61 -5.55 14.37
N ASP A 342 9.53 -6.79 13.88
CA ASP A 342 9.95 -8.00 14.61
C ASP A 342 11.44 -8.02 15.00
N ILE A 343 12.29 -7.25 14.30
CA ILE A 343 13.74 -7.39 14.40
C ILE A 343 14.42 -6.06 14.74
N LYS A 344 14.13 -5.01 13.98
CA LYS A 344 14.71 -3.69 14.10
C LYS A 344 13.64 -2.65 13.78
N LYS A 345 13.54 -1.62 14.62
CA LYS A 345 12.66 -0.48 14.40
C LYS A 345 13.47 0.63 13.71
N PRO A 346 12.98 1.17 12.58
CA PRO A 346 13.64 2.28 11.90
C PRO A 346 13.63 3.55 12.76
N ILE A 347 14.47 4.51 12.41
CA ILE A 347 14.38 5.87 12.93
C ILE A 347 13.16 6.53 12.31
N TYR A 348 12.27 7.10 13.09
CA TYR A 348 11.14 7.85 12.55
C TYR A 348 10.77 9.04 13.45
N ASP A 349 10.14 10.03 12.82
CA ASP A 349 9.56 11.20 13.48
C ASP A 349 8.31 11.71 12.73
N PHE A 350 7.66 12.69 13.34
CA PHE A 350 6.53 13.41 12.77
C PHE A 350 6.92 14.87 12.58
N LEU A 351 6.86 15.36 11.35
CA LEU A 351 7.25 16.70 10.96
C LEU A 351 6.02 17.56 10.66
N VAL A 352 6.17 18.86 10.87
CA VAL A 352 5.13 19.82 10.53
C VAL A 352 5.33 20.29 9.09
N SER A 353 4.33 20.14 8.24
CA SER A 353 4.41 20.44 6.80
C SER A 353 4.81 21.90 6.51
N THR A 354 4.40 22.88 7.35
CA THR A 354 4.81 24.29 7.17
C THR A 354 6.31 24.51 7.27
N ASP A 355 7.03 23.63 7.98
CA ASP A 355 8.45 23.74 8.26
C ASP A 355 9.31 22.82 7.39
N ASN A 356 8.67 21.90 6.62
CA ASN A 356 9.37 20.92 5.82
C ASN A 356 8.79 20.77 4.40
N ARG A 357 9.56 21.18 3.39
CA ARG A 357 9.13 21.13 1.99
C ARG A 357 9.07 19.71 1.41
N TRP A 358 9.82 18.75 1.96
CA TRP A 358 9.69 17.35 1.55
C TRP A 358 8.34 16.77 1.95
N ILE A 359 7.82 17.15 3.13
CA ILE A 359 6.45 16.78 3.54
C ILE A 359 5.42 17.46 2.63
N GLN A 360 5.59 18.76 2.29
CA GLN A 360 4.70 19.42 1.32
C GLN A 360 4.73 18.75 -0.07
N LEU A 361 5.90 18.23 -0.49
CA LEU A 361 6.01 17.47 -1.73
C LEU A 361 5.24 16.14 -1.63
N CYS A 362 5.20 15.51 -0.46
CA CYS A 362 4.43 14.30 -0.22
C CYS A 362 2.92 14.53 -0.33
N ASP A 363 2.39 15.71 0.06
CA ASP A 363 0.98 16.07 -0.21
C ASP A 363 0.66 16.03 -1.71
N PHE A 364 1.60 16.45 -2.57
CA PHE A 364 1.39 16.37 -4.01
C PHE A 364 1.36 14.92 -4.50
N VAL A 365 2.25 14.07 -3.99
CA VAL A 365 2.30 12.65 -4.36
C VAL A 365 1.06 11.93 -3.85
N SER A 366 0.74 12.06 -2.56
CA SER A 366 -0.42 11.39 -1.93
C SER A 366 -1.73 11.79 -2.60
N GLY A 367 -1.89 13.09 -2.89
CA GLY A 367 -3.07 13.61 -3.56
C GLY A 367 -3.20 13.12 -5.02
N ILE A 368 -2.11 13.02 -5.78
CA ILE A 368 -2.13 12.50 -7.15
C ILE A 368 -2.40 10.98 -7.16
N ILE A 369 -1.78 10.21 -6.27
CA ILE A 369 -2.02 8.77 -6.15
C ILE A 369 -3.46 8.50 -5.74
N ALA A 370 -4.00 9.22 -4.75
CA ALA A 370 -5.40 9.08 -4.35
C ALA A 370 -6.37 9.43 -5.50
N ALA A 371 -6.06 10.45 -6.30
CA ALA A 371 -6.86 10.79 -7.47
C ALA A 371 -6.78 9.71 -8.56
N LEU A 372 -5.60 9.15 -8.81
CA LEU A 372 -5.39 8.04 -9.74
C LEU A 372 -6.18 6.79 -9.31
N LEU A 373 -6.10 6.41 -8.04
CA LEU A 373 -6.80 5.23 -7.51
C LEU A 373 -8.31 5.39 -7.58
N ALA A 374 -8.86 6.57 -7.24
CA ALA A 374 -10.28 6.85 -7.40
C ALA A 374 -10.70 6.78 -8.88
N PHE A 375 -9.89 7.30 -9.80
CA PHE A 375 -10.15 7.24 -11.24
C PHE A 375 -10.19 5.81 -11.77
N VAL A 376 -9.24 4.95 -11.44
CA VAL A 376 -9.22 3.54 -11.89
C VAL A 376 -10.25 2.68 -11.17
N ASN A 377 -10.67 3.04 -9.95
CA ASN A 377 -11.71 2.33 -9.24
C ASN A 377 -13.09 2.53 -9.90
N GLU A 378 -13.39 3.75 -10.36
CA GLU A 378 -14.70 4.10 -10.92
C GLU A 378 -14.83 3.92 -12.44
N ASN A 379 -13.71 3.82 -13.15
CA ASN A 379 -13.72 3.74 -14.60
C ASN A 379 -13.23 2.37 -15.07
N ASP A 380 -14.04 1.69 -15.86
CA ASP A 380 -13.62 0.51 -16.60
C ASP A 380 -12.60 0.87 -17.71
N ILE A 381 -11.97 -0.14 -18.29
CA ILE A 381 -10.93 0.04 -19.33
C ILE A 381 -11.46 0.86 -20.51
N GLY A 382 -12.74 0.68 -20.91
CA GLY A 382 -13.34 1.42 -22.01
C GLY A 382 -13.45 2.92 -21.70
N LYS A 383 -13.89 3.27 -20.50
CA LYS A 383 -13.98 4.66 -20.03
C LYS A 383 -12.60 5.30 -19.84
N ILE A 384 -11.62 4.53 -19.33
CA ILE A 384 -10.22 4.97 -19.22
C ILE A 384 -9.68 5.34 -20.62
N ASN A 385 -9.88 4.47 -21.63
CA ASN A 385 -9.44 4.76 -22.99
C ASN A 385 -10.15 5.98 -23.58
N ALA A 386 -11.46 6.07 -23.46
CA ALA A 386 -12.21 7.22 -23.93
C ALA A 386 -11.76 8.55 -23.30
N ALA A 387 -11.42 8.53 -21.99
CA ALA A 387 -10.87 9.70 -21.33
C ALA A 387 -9.51 10.10 -21.91
N ILE A 388 -8.60 9.13 -22.15
CA ILE A 388 -7.26 9.39 -22.65
C ILE A 388 -7.25 9.85 -24.10
N GLU A 389 -8.17 9.37 -24.93
CA GLU A 389 -8.31 9.80 -26.34
C GLU A 389 -8.51 11.30 -26.45
N VAL A 390 -9.21 11.92 -25.51
CA VAL A 390 -9.50 13.37 -25.50
C VAL A 390 -8.48 14.20 -24.71
N PHE A 391 -7.43 13.59 -24.15
CA PHE A 391 -6.38 14.31 -23.45
C PHE A 391 -5.61 15.25 -24.36
N ASP A 392 -5.32 16.45 -23.84
CA ASP A 392 -4.35 17.34 -24.46
C ASP A 392 -2.90 16.85 -24.30
N GLU A 393 -1.95 17.49 -24.96
CA GLU A 393 -0.53 17.12 -24.93
C GLU A 393 0.07 17.20 -23.51
N THR A 394 -0.39 18.14 -22.68
CA THR A 394 0.07 18.28 -21.29
C THR A 394 -0.41 17.10 -20.45
N GLN A 395 -1.68 16.72 -20.61
CA GLN A 395 -2.25 15.58 -19.89
C GLN A 395 -1.58 14.26 -20.28
N LYS A 396 -1.39 14.01 -21.58
CA LYS A 396 -0.69 12.81 -22.08
C LYS A 396 0.73 12.73 -21.53
N TYR A 397 1.45 13.85 -21.59
CA TYR A 397 2.82 13.90 -21.10
C TYR A 397 2.88 13.66 -19.57
N ASN A 398 2.01 14.30 -18.79
CA ASN A 398 1.96 14.13 -17.34
C ASN A 398 1.55 12.71 -16.96
N LEU A 399 0.58 12.10 -17.65
CA LEU A 399 0.20 10.71 -17.47
C LEU A 399 1.40 9.79 -17.72
N LYS A 400 2.05 9.93 -18.87
CA LYS A 400 3.22 9.15 -19.24
C LYS A 400 4.33 9.24 -18.18
N LEU A 401 4.59 10.45 -17.72
CA LEU A 401 5.64 10.70 -16.74
C LEU A 401 5.32 10.10 -15.37
N LEU A 402 4.06 10.22 -14.91
CA LEU A 402 3.60 9.58 -13.67
C LEU A 402 3.70 8.04 -13.74
N MET A 403 3.24 7.43 -14.83
CA MET A 403 3.33 5.96 -14.99
C MET A 403 4.78 5.47 -15.07
N ARG A 404 5.68 6.27 -15.66
CA ARG A 404 7.12 5.97 -15.66
C ARG A 404 7.73 6.08 -14.25
N LEU A 405 7.32 7.08 -13.47
CA LEU A 405 7.76 7.22 -12.08
C LEU A 405 7.29 6.05 -11.22
N ILE A 406 6.03 5.65 -11.36
CA ILE A 406 5.50 4.45 -10.69
C ILE A 406 6.36 3.23 -11.03
N ARG A 407 6.61 2.98 -12.33
CA ARG A 407 7.44 1.86 -12.75
C ARG A 407 8.89 1.96 -12.28
N LYS A 408 9.50 3.16 -12.32
CA LYS A 408 10.85 3.41 -11.80
C LYS A 408 10.93 2.98 -10.32
N SER A 409 9.92 3.34 -9.54
CA SER A 409 9.85 3.04 -8.12
C SER A 409 9.62 1.55 -7.85
N SER A 410 8.65 0.93 -8.51
CA SER A 410 8.37 -0.51 -8.36
C SER A 410 9.52 -1.38 -8.86
N ASN A 411 10.26 -0.95 -9.91
CA ASN A 411 11.47 -1.65 -10.37
C ASN A 411 12.64 -1.49 -9.38
N LYS A 412 12.71 -0.38 -8.66
CA LYS A 412 13.72 -0.19 -7.62
C LYS A 412 13.42 -1.06 -6.42
N ASN A 413 12.18 -1.00 -5.93
CA ASN A 413 11.73 -1.82 -4.82
C ASN A 413 10.21 -2.03 -4.85
N LYS A 414 9.76 -3.30 -4.87
CA LYS A 414 8.32 -3.63 -4.87
C LYS A 414 7.59 -3.18 -3.60
N TYR A 415 8.30 -2.99 -2.50
CA TYR A 415 7.74 -2.49 -1.24
C TYR A 415 7.46 -0.97 -1.25
N PHE A 416 7.87 -0.25 -2.31
CA PHE A 416 7.40 1.12 -2.52
C PHE A 416 5.93 1.21 -2.93
N ASP A 417 5.34 0.10 -3.32
CA ASP A 417 3.98 -0.03 -3.81
C ASP A 417 3.25 -1.11 -2.99
N HIS A 418 2.65 -0.69 -1.88
CA HIS A 418 1.92 -1.56 -0.99
C HIS A 418 0.42 -1.25 -1.08
N MET A 419 -0.35 -2.18 -1.63
CA MET A 419 -1.76 -1.93 -1.93
C MET A 419 -2.68 -3.03 -1.40
N SER A 420 -3.69 -2.62 -0.61
CA SER A 420 -4.82 -3.44 -0.23
C SER A 420 -6.06 -2.99 -1.01
N TYR A 421 -6.33 -3.65 -2.14
CA TYR A 421 -7.39 -3.29 -3.09
C TYR A 421 -7.95 -4.53 -3.80
N ASN A 422 -9.10 -4.35 -4.47
CA ASN A 422 -9.72 -5.41 -5.25
C ASN A 422 -9.00 -5.67 -6.58
N TYR A 423 -9.20 -6.86 -7.15
CA TYR A 423 -8.53 -7.27 -8.40
C TYR A 423 -8.79 -6.34 -9.58
N GLU A 424 -10.03 -5.88 -9.76
CA GLU A 424 -10.39 -4.99 -10.87
C GLU A 424 -9.63 -3.68 -10.83
N GLN A 425 -9.51 -3.07 -9.65
CA GLN A 425 -8.72 -1.84 -9.48
C GLN A 425 -7.26 -2.08 -9.84
N GLY A 426 -6.69 -3.20 -9.38
CA GLY A 426 -5.32 -3.58 -9.71
C GLY A 426 -5.10 -3.84 -11.19
N GLU A 427 -6.02 -4.53 -11.87
CA GLU A 427 -5.94 -4.76 -13.32
C GLU A 427 -6.01 -3.47 -14.12
N ARG A 428 -6.91 -2.57 -13.76
CA ARG A 428 -7.07 -1.26 -14.42
C ARG A 428 -5.83 -0.39 -14.23
N LEU A 429 -5.21 -0.41 -13.04
CA LEU A 429 -3.95 0.30 -12.79
C LEU A 429 -2.81 -0.28 -13.63
N ARG A 430 -2.63 -1.61 -13.64
CA ARG A 430 -1.63 -2.28 -14.48
C ARG A 430 -1.84 -1.99 -15.97
N TYR A 431 -3.09 -2.01 -16.43
CA TYR A 431 -3.43 -1.63 -17.79
C TYR A 431 -2.98 -0.20 -18.11
N LEU A 432 -3.31 0.77 -17.25
CA LEU A 432 -2.94 2.17 -17.42
C LEU A 432 -1.40 2.36 -17.45
N ILE A 433 -0.68 1.68 -16.55
CA ILE A 433 0.79 1.68 -16.52
C ILE A 433 1.37 1.12 -17.84
N SER A 434 0.78 0.03 -18.36
CA SER A 434 1.26 -0.59 -19.60
C SER A 434 1.01 0.30 -20.83
N MET A 435 -0.17 0.91 -20.90
CA MET A 435 -0.59 1.76 -22.02
C MET A 435 0.20 3.06 -22.12
N ALA A 436 0.55 3.64 -20.98
CA ALA A 436 1.29 4.91 -20.95
C ALA A 436 2.68 4.84 -21.59
N ASN A 437 3.22 3.65 -21.89
CA ASN A 437 4.45 3.51 -22.68
C ASN A 437 4.23 3.83 -24.17
N ASN A 438 3.02 3.71 -24.65
CA ASN A 438 2.65 3.91 -26.05
C ASN A 438 2.15 5.34 -26.35
N LEU A 439 1.98 6.16 -25.27
CA LEU A 439 1.69 7.58 -25.38
C LEU A 439 2.98 8.37 -25.55
#